data_f649186f62af18acfcbfcbe1701f543c
#
_entry.id   f649186f62af18acfcbfcbe1701f543c
#
_cell.length_a   1.000
_cell.length_b   1.000
_cell.length_c   1.000
_cell.angle_alpha   90.00
_cell.angle_beta   90.00
_cell.angle_gamma   90.00
#
_symmetry.space_group_name_H-M   'P 1'
#
loop_
_entity.id
_entity.type
_entity.pdbx_description
1 polymer ?
#
loop_
_entity_poly.entity_id
_entity_poly.type
_entity_poly.pdbx_seq_one_letter_code
_entity_poly.pdbx_strand_id
1 'polypeptide(L)'
;MKKFRYFISALTALLVSSSMLTSVAQEKSSANGFVPEVGQQGKDVVWVPTPQELVNKMMEVAKVTPSDYVIDLGSGDGRTVITAAKIGAKATGIEYNPDMVALSKENARKEGVGDKAEFLQADLYETDLSKATVITMFLLPEINLKLRPRILDLKPGTRIVSNTFTMG
;
A
#
# COMPACT_ATOMS: atom_id res chain seq x y z
N MET A 1 0.58 82.82 26.68
CA MET A 1 1.43 81.66 26.79
C MET A 1 0.52 80.42 27.07
N LYS A 2 0.08 79.69 26.07
CA LYS A 2 -0.86 78.54 26.22
C LYS A 2 -0.07 77.27 26.04
N LYS A 3 0.00 76.45 27.08
CA LYS A 3 0.63 75.09 27.06
C LYS A 3 -0.33 74.09 26.40
N PHE A 4 0.07 73.49 25.27
CA PHE A 4 -0.65 72.43 24.62
C PHE A 4 -0.17 71.10 25.20
N ARG A 5 -1.10 70.29 25.75
CA ARG A 5 -0.85 68.94 26.27
C ARG A 5 -1.32 67.95 25.23
N TYR A 6 -0.39 67.20 24.68
CA TYR A 6 -0.72 66.09 23.81
C TYR A 6 -1.09 64.86 24.65
N PHE A 7 -2.29 64.35 24.44
CA PHE A 7 -2.73 63.06 24.92
C PHE A 7 -2.28 62.00 23.90
N ILE A 8 -1.40 61.10 24.29
CA ILE A 8 -1.06 59.91 23.49
C ILE A 8 -2.00 58.80 23.94
N SER A 9 -2.93 58.42 23.05
CA SER A 9 -3.81 57.29 23.26
C SER A 9 -3.09 56.02 22.74
N ALA A 10 -2.68 55.15 23.66
CA ALA A 10 -2.07 53.88 23.34
C ALA A 10 -3.19 52.87 22.95
N LEU A 11 -3.28 52.58 21.67
CA LEU A 11 -4.16 51.52 21.13
C LEU A 11 -3.42 50.20 21.23
N THR A 12 -3.73 49.41 22.24
CA THR A 12 -3.24 48.02 22.37
C THR A 12 -4.00 47.11 21.39
N ALA A 13 -3.35 46.79 20.29
CA ALA A 13 -3.84 45.76 19.37
C ALA A 13 -3.60 44.38 19.96
N LEU A 14 -4.68 43.69 20.34
CA LEU A 14 -4.68 42.31 20.82
C LEU A 14 -4.58 41.40 19.58
N LEU A 15 -3.38 40.90 19.27
CA LEU A 15 -3.15 39.86 18.27
C LEU A 15 -3.60 38.52 18.84
N VAL A 16 -4.82 38.08 18.45
CA VAL A 16 -5.28 36.72 18.65
C VAL A 16 -4.62 35.87 17.60
N SER A 17 -3.51 35.23 17.94
CA SER A 17 -2.90 34.22 17.11
C SER A 17 -3.72 32.92 17.22
N SER A 18 -4.57 32.71 16.23
CA SER A 18 -5.28 31.45 16.03
C SER A 18 -4.27 30.38 15.59
N SER A 19 -3.74 29.62 16.53
CA SER A 19 -2.97 28.41 16.26
C SER A 19 -3.92 27.34 15.74
N MET A 20 -3.98 27.19 14.40
CA MET A 20 -4.54 26.01 13.78
C MET A 20 -3.69 24.79 14.19
N LEU A 21 -4.16 24.04 15.16
CA LEU A 21 -3.70 22.68 15.42
C LEU A 21 -4.12 21.84 14.22
N THR A 22 -3.24 21.70 13.23
CA THR A 22 -3.31 20.61 12.26
C THR A 22 -3.08 19.32 13.03
N SER A 23 -4.16 18.62 13.33
CA SER A 23 -4.13 17.25 13.80
C SER A 23 -3.52 16.39 12.67
N VAL A 24 -2.20 16.25 12.70
CA VAL A 24 -1.52 15.19 11.96
C VAL A 24 -1.96 13.90 12.65
N ALA A 25 -2.87 13.16 12.01
CA ALA A 25 -3.16 11.81 12.40
C ALA A 25 -1.83 11.05 12.34
N GLN A 26 -1.26 10.80 13.50
CA GLN A 26 -0.05 10.01 13.65
C GLN A 26 -0.43 8.58 13.27
N GLU A 27 -0.16 8.19 12.02
CA GLU A 27 -0.15 6.76 11.66
C GLU A 27 0.72 6.07 12.71
N LYS A 28 0.09 5.22 13.51
CA LYS A 28 0.81 4.33 14.42
C LYS A 28 1.67 3.44 13.54
N SER A 29 2.90 3.86 13.27
CA SER A 29 3.94 2.98 12.80
C SER A 29 4.02 1.84 13.80
N SER A 30 3.78 0.62 13.36
CA SER A 30 4.06 -0.58 14.15
C SER A 30 5.57 -0.79 14.24
N ALA A 31 6.28 0.22 14.76
CA ALA A 31 7.71 0.17 15.06
C ALA A 31 8.05 -0.80 16.22
N ASN A 32 7.07 -1.61 16.65
CA ASN A 32 7.19 -2.55 17.76
C ASN A 32 7.59 -3.95 17.30
N GLY A 33 8.57 -4.06 16.37
CA GLY A 33 9.23 -5.34 16.14
C GLY A 33 8.30 -6.49 15.70
N PHE A 34 7.17 -6.20 15.01
CA PHE A 34 6.31 -7.24 14.46
C PHE A 34 7.11 -8.10 13.48
N VAL A 35 7.19 -9.39 13.77
CA VAL A 35 7.81 -10.42 12.92
C VAL A 35 6.72 -11.42 12.57
N PRO A 36 6.32 -11.55 11.30
CA PRO A 36 5.30 -12.51 10.91
C PRO A 36 5.81 -13.94 11.03
N GLU A 37 4.95 -14.84 11.48
CA GLU A 37 5.25 -16.27 11.54
C GLU A 37 4.60 -16.98 10.34
N VAL A 38 5.37 -17.87 9.68
CA VAL A 38 4.83 -18.70 8.59
C VAL A 38 3.72 -19.59 9.14
N GLY A 39 2.55 -19.53 8.49
CA GLY A 39 1.35 -20.21 8.96
C GLY A 39 0.50 -19.40 9.93
N GLN A 40 0.88 -18.15 10.28
CA GLN A 40 0.00 -17.29 11.07
C GLN A 40 -1.34 -17.07 10.38
N GLN A 41 -2.40 -16.97 11.19
CA GLN A 41 -3.77 -16.81 10.71
C GLN A 41 -3.93 -15.43 10.02
N GLY A 42 -4.38 -15.44 8.77
CA GLY A 42 -4.90 -14.28 8.06
C GLY A 42 -6.44 -14.22 8.14
N LYS A 43 -7.07 -13.37 7.33
CA LYS A 43 -8.53 -13.27 7.26
C LYS A 43 -9.16 -14.54 6.69
N ASP A 44 -8.73 -14.95 5.51
CA ASP A 44 -9.31 -16.07 4.74
C ASP A 44 -8.28 -17.19 4.48
N VAL A 45 -7.01 -16.95 4.76
CA VAL A 45 -5.89 -17.85 4.48
C VAL A 45 -4.75 -17.61 5.46
N VAL A 46 -3.98 -18.66 5.78
CA VAL A 46 -2.74 -18.52 6.55
C VAL A 46 -1.66 -17.85 5.70
N TRP A 47 -0.82 -17.04 6.34
CA TRP A 47 0.27 -16.39 5.63
C TRP A 47 1.41 -17.37 5.33
N VAL A 48 1.75 -17.47 4.05
CA VAL A 48 2.92 -18.21 3.54
C VAL A 48 3.66 -17.32 2.55
N PRO A 49 4.89 -16.92 2.84
CA PRO A 49 5.64 -16.03 1.95
C PRO A 49 6.03 -16.75 0.65
N THR A 50 5.79 -16.12 -0.50
CA THR A 50 6.32 -16.60 -1.78
C THR A 50 7.85 -16.51 -1.78
N PRO A 51 8.61 -17.58 -2.09
CA PRO A 51 10.05 -17.49 -2.22
C PRO A 51 10.49 -16.40 -3.21
N GLN A 52 11.57 -15.69 -2.91
CA GLN A 52 12.00 -14.53 -3.73
C GLN A 52 12.29 -14.90 -5.18
N GLU A 53 12.86 -16.08 -5.42
CA GLU A 53 13.12 -16.58 -6.78
C GLU A 53 11.84 -16.74 -7.58
N LEU A 54 10.76 -17.21 -6.91
CA LEU A 54 9.46 -17.36 -7.53
C LEU A 54 8.80 -16.00 -7.80
N VAL A 55 8.93 -15.03 -6.89
CA VAL A 55 8.49 -13.65 -7.14
C VAL A 55 9.18 -13.08 -8.38
N ASN A 56 10.51 -13.26 -8.48
CA ASN A 56 11.26 -12.82 -9.66
C ASN A 56 10.74 -13.48 -10.93
N LYS A 57 10.43 -14.79 -10.87
CA LYS A 57 9.86 -15.52 -12.00
C LYS A 57 8.46 -15.05 -12.37
N MET A 58 7.63 -14.69 -11.39
CA MET A 58 6.31 -14.10 -11.63
C MET A 58 6.43 -12.77 -12.40
N MET A 59 7.38 -11.91 -12.02
CA MET A 59 7.64 -10.65 -12.74
C MET A 59 8.12 -10.88 -14.17
N GLU A 60 9.01 -11.87 -14.38
CA GLU A 60 9.52 -12.27 -15.71
C GLU A 60 8.39 -12.79 -16.61
N VAL A 61 7.57 -13.74 -16.13
CA VAL A 61 6.46 -14.32 -16.88
C VAL A 61 5.41 -13.28 -17.22
N ALA A 62 5.09 -12.39 -16.26
CA ALA A 62 4.20 -11.25 -16.49
C ALA A 62 4.82 -10.19 -17.41
N LYS A 63 6.11 -10.27 -17.73
CA LYS A 63 6.86 -9.26 -18.50
C LYS A 63 6.66 -7.85 -17.92
N VAL A 64 6.81 -7.71 -16.61
CA VAL A 64 6.63 -6.44 -15.92
C VAL A 64 7.65 -5.41 -16.41
N THR A 65 7.20 -4.19 -16.68
CA THR A 65 7.99 -3.06 -17.17
C THR A 65 7.75 -1.81 -16.32
N PRO A 66 8.57 -0.77 -16.42
CA PRO A 66 8.34 0.50 -15.71
C PRO A 66 7.01 1.21 -16.05
N SER A 67 6.35 0.86 -17.15
CA SER A 67 5.06 1.42 -17.55
C SER A 67 3.86 0.68 -16.92
N ASP A 68 4.10 -0.40 -16.22
CA ASP A 68 3.04 -1.20 -15.61
C ASP A 68 2.53 -0.65 -14.28
N TYR A 69 1.28 -0.98 -14.00
CA TYR A 69 0.66 -0.85 -12.69
C TYR A 69 0.34 -2.25 -12.16
N VAL A 70 1.13 -2.70 -11.20
CA VAL A 70 1.00 -4.05 -10.59
C VAL A 70 0.11 -3.95 -9.35
N ILE A 71 -0.88 -4.83 -9.23
CA ILE A 71 -1.63 -5.03 -7.98
C ILE A 71 -1.38 -6.45 -7.48
N ASP A 72 -0.91 -6.56 -6.24
CA ASP A 72 -0.68 -7.83 -5.56
C ASP A 72 -1.79 -8.07 -4.53
N LEU A 73 -2.55 -9.16 -4.71
CA LEU A 73 -3.69 -9.51 -3.86
C LEU A 73 -3.26 -10.45 -2.74
N GLY A 74 -3.38 -9.97 -1.49
CA GLY A 74 -2.82 -10.65 -0.33
C GLY A 74 -1.32 -10.42 -0.24
N SER A 75 -0.89 -9.14 -0.20
CA SER A 75 0.52 -8.78 -0.42
C SER A 75 1.47 -9.18 0.72
N GLY A 76 0.95 -9.60 1.87
CA GLY A 76 1.74 -10.08 2.99
C GLY A 76 2.81 -9.07 3.43
N ASP A 77 4.08 -9.47 3.43
CA ASP A 77 5.23 -8.63 3.79
C ASP A 77 5.69 -7.67 2.69
N GLY A 78 4.98 -7.63 1.57
CA GLY A 78 5.18 -6.68 0.46
C GLY A 78 6.25 -7.07 -0.56
N ARG A 79 6.88 -8.25 -0.45
CA ARG A 79 8.01 -8.64 -1.32
C ARG A 79 7.70 -8.61 -2.82
N THR A 80 6.51 -8.99 -3.23
CA THR A 80 6.06 -8.96 -4.64
C THR A 80 5.97 -7.53 -5.15
N VAL A 81 5.30 -6.67 -4.38
CA VAL A 81 5.13 -5.23 -4.68
C VAL A 81 6.48 -4.53 -4.74
N ILE A 82 7.35 -4.78 -3.76
CA ILE A 82 8.71 -4.22 -3.71
C ILE A 82 9.53 -4.65 -4.93
N THR A 83 9.41 -5.91 -5.34
CA THR A 83 10.11 -6.42 -6.53
C THR A 83 9.62 -5.74 -7.81
N ALA A 84 8.31 -5.55 -7.98
CA ALA A 84 7.75 -4.81 -9.10
C ALA A 84 8.22 -3.34 -9.10
N ALA A 85 8.25 -2.70 -7.93
CA ALA A 85 8.73 -1.33 -7.78
C ALA A 85 10.22 -1.17 -8.10
N LYS A 86 11.07 -2.17 -7.78
CA LYS A 86 12.50 -2.21 -8.17
C LYS A 86 12.70 -2.30 -9.68
N ILE A 87 11.77 -2.94 -10.41
CA ILE A 87 11.78 -2.95 -11.88
C ILE A 87 11.42 -1.55 -12.44
N GLY A 88 10.80 -0.69 -11.63
CA GLY A 88 10.38 0.65 -12.00
C GLY A 88 8.87 0.81 -12.15
N ALA A 89 8.10 -0.26 -12.08
CA ALA A 89 6.64 -0.23 -12.13
C ALA A 89 6.03 0.50 -10.91
N LYS A 90 4.84 1.07 -11.08
CA LYS A 90 4.01 1.40 -9.93
C LYS A 90 3.37 0.13 -9.41
N ALA A 91 3.37 -0.08 -8.10
CA ALA A 91 2.83 -1.30 -7.52
C ALA A 91 2.06 -1.03 -6.23
N THR A 92 0.92 -1.69 -6.08
CA THR A 92 0.07 -1.59 -4.90
C THR A 92 -0.19 -2.98 -4.33
N GLY A 93 0.08 -3.16 -3.05
CA GLY A 93 -0.27 -4.35 -2.28
C GLY A 93 -1.59 -4.17 -1.55
N ILE A 94 -2.47 -5.13 -1.69
CA ILE A 94 -3.73 -5.19 -0.94
C ILE A 94 -3.58 -6.24 0.16
N GLU A 95 -3.69 -5.79 1.40
CA GLU A 95 -3.50 -6.65 2.57
C GLU A 95 -4.54 -6.31 3.64
N TYR A 96 -5.12 -7.33 4.26
CA TYR A 96 -6.14 -7.12 5.28
C TYR A 96 -5.56 -6.86 6.66
N ASN A 97 -4.42 -7.48 6.98
CA ASN A 97 -3.77 -7.37 8.29
C ASN A 97 -2.99 -6.05 8.40
N PRO A 98 -3.36 -5.15 9.33
CA PRO A 98 -2.70 -3.85 9.48
C PRO A 98 -1.22 -3.95 9.86
N ASP A 99 -0.81 -4.97 10.62
CA ASP A 99 0.60 -5.15 11.01
C ASP A 99 1.45 -5.58 9.81
N MET A 100 0.90 -6.41 8.91
CA MET A 100 1.54 -6.75 7.64
C MET A 100 1.64 -5.54 6.72
N VAL A 101 0.62 -4.69 6.65
CA VAL A 101 0.67 -3.43 5.88
C VAL A 101 1.77 -2.51 6.42
N ALA A 102 1.86 -2.36 7.73
CA ALA A 102 2.91 -1.54 8.34
C ALA A 102 4.31 -2.10 8.08
N LEU A 103 4.48 -3.43 8.19
CA LEU A 103 5.72 -4.12 7.86
C LEU A 103 6.10 -3.91 6.38
N SER A 104 5.14 -4.05 5.45
CA SER A 104 5.37 -3.87 4.01
C SER A 104 5.84 -2.46 3.68
N LYS A 105 5.22 -1.44 4.28
CA LYS A 105 5.63 -0.04 4.13
C LYS A 105 7.06 0.18 4.61
N GLU A 106 7.41 -0.39 5.76
CA GLU A 106 8.77 -0.30 6.31
C GLU A 106 9.78 -1.04 5.42
N ASN A 107 9.44 -2.22 4.91
CA ASN A 107 10.26 -2.97 3.97
C ASN A 107 10.52 -2.18 2.69
N ALA A 108 9.47 -1.57 2.09
CA ALA A 108 9.61 -0.74 0.89
C ALA A 108 10.50 0.49 1.15
N ARG A 109 10.38 1.11 2.32
CA ARG A 109 11.24 2.24 2.74
C ARG A 109 12.71 1.80 2.83
N LYS A 110 12.99 0.67 3.47
CA LYS A 110 14.36 0.11 3.59
C LYS A 110 14.97 -0.21 2.23
N GLU A 111 14.14 -0.66 1.29
CA GLU A 111 14.56 -1.00 -0.07
C GLU A 111 14.61 0.21 -1.02
N GLY A 112 14.27 1.41 -0.53
CA GLY A 112 14.35 2.66 -1.30
C GLY A 112 13.32 2.79 -2.42
N VAL A 113 12.18 2.09 -2.33
CA VAL A 113 11.13 2.06 -3.37
C VAL A 113 9.77 2.59 -2.88
N GLY A 114 9.73 3.25 -1.74
CA GLY A 114 8.49 3.73 -1.12
C GLY A 114 7.68 4.73 -1.95
N ASP A 115 8.30 5.36 -2.95
CA ASP A 115 7.64 6.26 -3.92
C ASP A 115 6.86 5.52 -5.01
N LYS A 116 7.14 4.22 -5.22
CA LYS A 116 6.51 3.36 -6.24
C LYS A 116 5.73 2.19 -5.67
N ALA A 117 5.97 1.85 -4.39
CA ALA A 117 5.34 0.75 -3.68
C ALA A 117 4.33 1.31 -2.66
N GLU A 118 3.05 1.11 -2.91
CA GLU A 118 1.95 1.48 -2.02
C GLU A 118 1.36 0.24 -1.36
N PHE A 119 0.89 0.37 -0.13
CA PHE A 119 0.23 -0.74 0.59
C PHE A 119 -1.05 -0.24 1.25
N LEU A 120 -2.16 -0.89 0.92
CA LEU A 120 -3.49 -0.55 1.39
C LEU A 120 -4.01 -1.65 2.34
N GLN A 121 -4.44 -1.23 3.52
CA GLN A 121 -5.24 -2.08 4.37
C GLN A 121 -6.66 -2.15 3.81
N ALA A 122 -6.98 -3.21 3.10
CA ALA A 122 -8.26 -3.35 2.42
C ALA A 122 -8.68 -4.80 2.23
N ASP A 123 -9.97 -4.99 1.97
CA ASP A 123 -10.52 -6.26 1.50
C ASP A 123 -10.26 -6.40 0.00
N LEU A 124 -9.56 -7.48 -0.39
CA LEU A 124 -9.24 -7.76 -1.80
C LEU A 124 -10.50 -7.98 -2.67
N TYR A 125 -11.63 -8.36 -2.05
CA TYR A 125 -12.90 -8.54 -2.77
C TYR A 125 -13.58 -7.22 -3.12
N GLU A 126 -13.27 -6.13 -2.42
CA GLU A 126 -13.93 -4.83 -2.59
C GLU A 126 -13.02 -3.78 -3.24
N THR A 127 -11.72 -4.06 -3.32
CA THR A 127 -10.73 -3.13 -3.86
C THR A 127 -10.93 -2.90 -5.37
N ASP A 128 -10.83 -1.66 -5.83
CA ASP A 128 -10.84 -1.33 -7.26
C ASP A 128 -9.55 -1.84 -7.96
N LEU A 129 -9.73 -2.77 -8.89
CA LEU A 129 -8.64 -3.37 -9.69
C LEU A 129 -8.51 -2.74 -11.09
N SER A 130 -9.34 -1.79 -11.46
CA SER A 130 -9.50 -1.26 -12.83
C SER A 130 -8.22 -0.62 -13.41
N LYS A 131 -7.31 -0.17 -12.54
CA LYS A 131 -6.03 0.44 -12.93
C LYS A 131 -4.93 -0.59 -13.24
N ALA A 132 -5.11 -1.85 -12.83
CA ALA A 132 -4.09 -2.86 -12.98
C ALA A 132 -3.79 -3.16 -14.44
N THR A 133 -2.51 -3.25 -14.78
CA THR A 133 -2.01 -3.88 -16.01
C THR A 133 -1.48 -5.28 -15.72
N VAL A 134 -1.14 -5.54 -14.46
CA VAL A 134 -0.71 -6.85 -13.95
C VAL A 134 -1.37 -7.09 -12.60
N ILE A 135 -1.93 -8.28 -12.41
CA ILE A 135 -2.38 -8.80 -11.11
C ILE A 135 -1.47 -9.95 -10.72
N THR A 136 -0.99 -9.93 -9.49
CA THR A 136 -0.29 -11.06 -8.88
C THR A 136 -1.06 -11.58 -7.68
N MET A 137 -1.00 -12.88 -7.42
CA MET A 137 -1.66 -13.50 -6.28
C MET A 137 -1.01 -14.81 -5.87
N PHE A 138 -1.09 -15.12 -4.58
CA PHE A 138 -0.83 -16.45 -4.01
C PHE A 138 -1.94 -16.77 -3.02
N LEU A 139 -3.08 -17.17 -3.53
CA LEU A 139 -4.33 -17.35 -2.79
C LEU A 139 -4.90 -18.73 -3.04
N LEU A 140 -5.68 -19.24 -2.09
CA LEU A 140 -6.33 -20.55 -2.21
C LEU A 140 -7.32 -20.59 -3.39
N PRO A 141 -7.61 -21.78 -3.94
CA PRO A 141 -8.53 -21.95 -5.09
C PRO A 141 -9.89 -21.30 -4.89
N GLU A 142 -10.46 -21.39 -3.68
CA GLU A 142 -11.77 -20.82 -3.35
C GLU A 142 -11.78 -19.30 -3.44
N ILE A 143 -10.69 -18.67 -3.02
CA ILE A 143 -10.51 -17.22 -3.12
C ILE A 143 -10.35 -16.81 -4.59
N ASN A 144 -9.53 -17.55 -5.34
CA ASN A 144 -9.31 -17.32 -6.77
C ASN A 144 -10.62 -17.43 -7.55
N LEU A 145 -11.44 -18.46 -7.28
CA LEU A 145 -12.76 -18.62 -7.91
C LEU A 145 -13.71 -17.47 -7.59
N LYS A 146 -13.70 -16.98 -6.36
CA LYS A 146 -14.52 -15.83 -5.96
C LYS A 146 -14.07 -14.53 -6.62
N LEU A 147 -12.77 -14.33 -6.83
CA LEU A 147 -12.21 -13.18 -7.52
C LEU A 147 -12.37 -13.24 -9.04
N ARG A 148 -12.48 -14.45 -9.62
CA ARG A 148 -12.47 -14.71 -11.07
C ARG A 148 -13.40 -13.79 -11.88
N PRO A 149 -14.67 -13.56 -11.53
CA PRO A 149 -15.55 -12.67 -12.30
C PRO A 149 -14.99 -11.25 -12.43
N ARG A 150 -14.49 -10.69 -11.33
CA ARG A 150 -13.91 -9.35 -11.30
C ARG A 150 -12.60 -9.23 -12.08
N ILE A 151 -11.78 -10.29 -12.02
CA ILE A 151 -10.50 -10.34 -12.74
C ILE A 151 -10.72 -10.49 -14.24
N LEU A 152 -11.71 -11.28 -14.66
CA LEU A 152 -12.05 -11.45 -16.07
C LEU A 152 -12.73 -10.22 -16.70
N ASP A 153 -13.29 -9.33 -15.89
CA ASP A 153 -13.90 -8.06 -16.33
C ASP A 153 -12.88 -6.92 -16.48
N LEU A 154 -11.61 -7.17 -16.17
CA LEU A 154 -10.55 -6.20 -16.35
C LEU A 154 -10.28 -5.92 -17.84
N LYS A 155 -9.61 -4.79 -18.10
CA LYS A 155 -9.28 -4.37 -19.47
C LYS A 155 -8.55 -5.48 -20.23
N PRO A 156 -8.90 -5.71 -21.52
CA PRO A 156 -8.14 -6.63 -22.36
C PRO A 156 -6.65 -6.31 -22.35
N GLY A 157 -5.82 -7.33 -22.19
CA GLY A 157 -4.38 -7.21 -22.08
C GLY A 157 -3.85 -7.12 -20.64
N THR A 158 -4.72 -7.04 -19.64
CA THR A 158 -4.31 -7.22 -18.23
C THR A 158 -3.75 -8.63 -18.04
N ARG A 159 -2.55 -8.72 -17.50
CA ARG A 159 -1.85 -10.00 -17.27
C ARG A 159 -2.07 -10.46 -15.83
N ILE A 160 -2.42 -11.71 -15.64
CA ILE A 160 -2.67 -12.29 -14.32
C ILE A 160 -1.67 -13.42 -14.08
N VAL A 161 -0.97 -13.35 -12.96
CA VAL A 161 -0.03 -14.39 -12.53
C VAL A 161 -0.43 -14.89 -11.15
N SER A 162 -0.77 -16.17 -11.08
CA SER A 162 -1.09 -16.84 -9.82
C SER A 162 0.00 -17.84 -9.48
N ASN A 163 0.50 -17.77 -8.26
CA ASN A 163 1.42 -18.77 -7.73
C ASN A 163 0.63 -20.01 -7.31
N THR A 164 1.06 -21.19 -7.76
CA THR A 164 0.57 -22.53 -7.37
C THR A 164 -0.88 -22.82 -7.76
N PHE A 165 -1.82 -21.96 -7.44
CA PHE A 165 -3.26 -22.24 -7.57
C PHE A 165 -3.86 -21.52 -8.77
N THR A 166 -4.73 -22.24 -9.50
CA THR A 166 -5.45 -21.69 -10.66
C THR A 166 -6.81 -21.10 -10.25
N MET A 167 -7.54 -20.61 -11.25
CA MET A 167 -8.91 -20.10 -11.10
C MET A 167 -9.97 -21.10 -11.60
N GLY A 168 -9.62 -22.38 -11.64
CA GLY A 168 -10.45 -23.45 -12.22
C GLY A 168 -10.17 -23.69 -13.68
#